data_05082f7762c37e599487d72f05422b7a
#
_entry.id   05082f7762c37e599487d72f05422b7a
#
_cell.length_a   1.000
_cell.length_b   1.000
_cell.length_c   1.000
_cell.angle_alpha   90.00
_cell.angle_beta   90.00
_cell.angle_gamma   90.00
#
_symmetry.space_group_name_H-M   'P 1'
#
loop_
_entity.id
_entity.type
_entity.pdbx_description
1 polymer ?
#
loop_
_entity_poly.entity_id
_entity_poly.type
_entity_poly.pdbx_seq_one_letter_code
_entity_poly.pdbx_strand_id
1 'polypeptide(L)'
;MKKPIGWIIKSVLAKGYKKTSPRTRVAETIERHKGIFSAQDITHALRSLDRVSVYRTLELLASLDIIHPIVHLEGAQYYELHGNTHHHHVV
;
A
#
# COMPACT_ATOMS: atom_id res chain seq x y z
N MET A 1 0.92 10.91 -15.34
CA MET A 1 1.71 9.83 -15.78
C MET A 1 1.59 8.63 -14.90
N LYS A 2 1.52 7.49 -15.47
CA LYS A 2 1.42 6.27 -14.68
C LYS A 2 2.75 5.87 -14.15
N LYS A 3 2.76 5.34 -12.93
CA LYS A 3 3.96 4.79 -12.38
C LYS A 3 4.20 3.39 -12.93
N PRO A 4 5.45 2.98 -13.08
CA PRO A 4 5.73 1.66 -13.62
C PRO A 4 5.30 0.57 -12.64
N ILE A 5 5.02 -0.60 -13.17
CA ILE A 5 4.70 -1.74 -12.35
C ILE A 5 5.86 -2.02 -11.42
N GLY A 6 5.55 -2.28 -10.16
CA GLY A 6 6.58 -2.56 -9.16
C GLY A 6 7.18 -1.34 -8.51
N TRP A 7 6.62 -0.16 -8.77
CA TRP A 7 7.22 1.06 -8.23
C TRP A 7 7.18 1.10 -6.71
N ILE A 8 6.19 0.46 -6.09
CA ILE A 8 6.12 0.47 -4.63
C ILE A 8 7.29 -0.28 -4.03
N ILE A 9 7.58 -1.46 -4.53
CA ILE A 9 8.71 -2.24 -4.03
C ILE A 9 10.02 -1.52 -4.32
N LYS A 10 10.13 -0.87 -5.45
CA LYS A 10 11.33 -0.09 -5.74
C LYS A 10 11.51 1.03 -4.72
N SER A 11 10.43 1.65 -4.32
CA SER A 11 10.49 2.69 -3.29
C SER A 11 10.93 2.12 -1.95
N VAL A 12 10.43 0.93 -1.61
CA VAL A 12 10.82 0.27 -0.36
C VAL A 12 12.31 -0.02 -0.37
N LEU A 13 12.83 -0.55 -1.48
CA LEU A 13 14.24 -0.85 -1.59
C LEU A 13 15.09 0.41 -1.52
N ALA A 14 14.63 1.48 -2.16
CA ALA A 14 15.36 2.74 -2.16
C ALA A 14 15.50 3.32 -0.78
N LYS A 15 14.60 2.98 0.14
CA LYS A 15 14.66 3.47 1.50
C LYS A 15 15.39 2.52 2.43
N GLY A 16 16.03 1.49 1.89
CA GLY A 16 16.90 0.63 2.66
C GLY A 16 16.23 -0.62 3.23
N TYR A 17 15.02 -0.91 2.84
CA TYR A 17 14.33 -2.09 3.33
C TYR A 17 14.42 -3.23 2.34
N LYS A 18 14.31 -4.44 2.84
CA LYS A 18 14.48 -5.62 2.00
C LYS A 18 13.23 -5.92 1.21
N LYS A 19 13.44 -6.51 0.05
CA LYS A 19 12.37 -7.06 -0.74
C LYS A 19 12.06 -8.45 -0.20
N THR A 20 10.85 -8.63 0.31
CA THR A 20 10.40 -9.92 0.80
C THR A 20 9.16 -10.33 0.03
N SER A 21 8.85 -11.63 0.06
CA SER A 21 7.68 -12.12 -0.64
C SER A 21 6.39 -11.43 -0.17
N PRO A 22 6.13 -11.35 1.14
CA PRO A 22 4.91 -10.65 1.57
C PRO A 22 4.86 -9.20 1.12
N ARG A 23 5.98 -8.49 1.22
CA ARG A 23 6.01 -7.09 0.81
C ARG A 23 5.73 -6.92 -0.66
N THR A 24 6.31 -7.81 -1.47
CA THR A 24 6.10 -7.75 -2.90
C THR A 24 4.64 -7.99 -3.26
N ARG A 25 4.04 -9.01 -2.64
CA ARG A 25 2.67 -9.35 -2.96
C ARG A 25 1.69 -8.28 -2.52
N VAL A 26 1.90 -7.71 -1.34
CA VAL A 26 1.06 -6.62 -0.88
C VAL A 26 1.20 -5.42 -1.81
N ALA A 27 2.44 -5.08 -2.17
CA ALA A 27 2.67 -3.94 -3.04
C ALA A 27 2.00 -4.11 -4.38
N GLU A 28 2.10 -5.30 -4.96
CA GLU A 28 1.46 -5.55 -6.26
C GLU A 28 -0.04 -5.45 -6.17
N THR A 29 -0.61 -5.93 -5.08
CA THR A 29 -2.04 -5.86 -4.89
C THR A 29 -2.50 -4.42 -4.77
N ILE A 30 -1.76 -3.61 -4.02
CA ILE A 30 -2.09 -2.20 -3.88
C ILE A 30 -2.02 -1.50 -5.23
N GLU A 31 -1.04 -1.82 -6.03
CA GLU A 31 -0.90 -1.18 -7.35
C GLU A 31 -2.08 -1.46 -8.26
N ARG A 32 -2.76 -2.59 -8.05
CA ARG A 32 -3.95 -2.89 -8.84
C ARG A 32 -5.18 -2.15 -8.37
N HIS A 33 -5.20 -1.72 -7.12
CA HIS A 33 -6.27 -0.87 -6.64
C HIS A 33 -5.98 0.54 -7.07
N LYS A 34 -6.92 1.19 -7.65
CA LYS A 34 -6.68 2.55 -8.09
C LYS A 34 -7.41 3.47 -7.15
N GLY A 35 -6.69 4.07 -6.24
CA GLY A 35 -7.28 5.00 -5.31
C GLY A 35 -7.33 4.41 -3.91
N ILE A 36 -8.51 4.41 -3.31
CA ILE A 36 -8.68 4.05 -1.92
C ILE A 36 -8.87 2.55 -1.76
N PHE A 37 -8.25 1.99 -0.74
CA PHE A 37 -8.40 0.58 -0.42
C PHE A 37 -8.37 0.41 1.10
N SER A 38 -8.92 -0.71 1.56
CA SER A 38 -8.88 -1.02 2.99
C SER A 38 -7.90 -2.15 3.24
N ALA A 39 -7.49 -2.28 4.51
CA ALA A 39 -6.66 -3.41 4.89
C ALA A 39 -7.37 -4.73 4.58
N GLN A 40 -8.69 -4.76 4.74
CA GLN A 40 -9.43 -5.96 4.44
C GLN A 40 -9.41 -6.31 2.96
N ASP A 41 -9.44 -5.30 2.09
CA ASP A 41 -9.32 -5.55 0.66
C ASP A 41 -8.05 -6.32 0.36
N ILE A 42 -6.96 -5.95 1.02
CA ILE A 42 -5.68 -6.58 0.77
C ILE A 42 -5.65 -7.99 1.37
N THR A 43 -6.15 -8.17 2.58
CA THR A 43 -6.15 -9.51 3.17
C THR A 43 -7.05 -10.47 2.39
N HIS A 44 -8.15 -9.97 1.87
CA HIS A 44 -9.01 -10.82 1.04
C HIS A 44 -8.34 -11.23 -0.26
N ALA A 45 -7.60 -10.32 -0.85
CA ALA A 45 -6.92 -10.61 -2.11
C ALA A 45 -5.74 -11.55 -1.90
N LEU A 46 -5.16 -11.57 -0.70
CA LEU A 46 -3.95 -12.34 -0.41
C LEU A 46 -4.21 -13.36 0.68
N ARG A 47 -5.14 -14.25 0.42
CA ARG A 47 -5.53 -15.24 1.43
C ARG A 47 -4.40 -16.17 1.83
N SER A 48 -3.42 -16.35 0.97
CA SER A 48 -2.29 -17.21 1.29
C SER A 48 -1.31 -16.56 2.25
N LEU A 49 -1.42 -15.26 2.49
CA LEU A 49 -0.59 -14.58 3.47
C LEU A 49 -1.37 -14.43 4.76
N ASP A 50 -0.66 -14.54 5.88
CA ASP A 50 -1.33 -14.30 7.15
C ASP A 50 -1.57 -12.81 7.34
N ARG A 51 -2.56 -12.51 8.17
CA ARG A 51 -2.95 -11.14 8.38
C ARG A 51 -1.86 -10.28 8.97
N VAL A 52 -1.06 -10.88 9.85
CA VAL A 52 0.01 -10.13 10.51
C VAL A 52 1.00 -9.62 9.48
N SER A 53 1.36 -10.47 8.53
CA SER A 53 2.30 -10.06 7.48
C SER A 53 1.73 -8.93 6.64
N VAL A 54 0.44 -9.00 6.32
CA VAL A 54 -0.20 -7.95 5.54
C VAL A 54 -0.20 -6.64 6.31
N TYR A 55 -0.63 -6.67 7.57
CA TYR A 55 -0.72 -5.46 8.37
C TYR A 55 0.64 -4.84 8.62
N ARG A 56 1.65 -5.67 8.87
CA ARG A 56 3.01 -5.15 9.06
C ARG A 56 3.52 -4.45 7.82
N THR A 57 3.20 -5.01 6.66
CA THR A 57 3.61 -4.37 5.42
C THR A 57 2.88 -3.04 5.22
N LEU A 58 1.58 -3.01 5.51
CA LEU A 58 0.84 -1.76 5.40
C LEU A 58 1.39 -0.70 6.34
N GLU A 59 1.75 -1.10 7.56
CA GLU A 59 2.35 -0.15 8.49
C GLU A 59 3.69 0.37 7.98
N LEU A 60 4.48 -0.51 7.41
CA LEU A 60 5.74 -0.08 6.82
C LEU A 60 5.51 0.93 5.70
N LEU A 61 4.61 0.61 4.79
CA LEU A 61 4.34 1.50 3.66
C LEU A 61 3.81 2.85 4.13
N ALA A 62 2.99 2.85 5.17
CA ALA A 62 2.48 4.10 5.72
C ALA A 62 3.61 4.90 6.36
N SER A 63 4.51 4.23 7.07
CA SER A 63 5.63 4.93 7.69
C SER A 63 6.58 5.52 6.67
N LEU A 64 6.62 4.96 5.47
CA LEU A 64 7.45 5.48 4.40
C LEU A 64 6.71 6.47 3.51
N ASP A 65 5.51 6.83 3.90
CA ASP A 65 4.69 7.79 3.14
C ASP A 65 4.32 7.30 1.75
N ILE A 66 4.35 6.01 1.53
CA ILE A 66 3.92 5.45 0.26
C ILE A 66 2.40 5.37 0.21
N ILE A 67 1.79 5.06 1.35
CA ILE A 67 0.33 5.11 1.49
C ILE A 67 0.00 5.98 2.68
N HIS A 68 -1.22 6.51 2.70
CA HIS A 68 -1.70 7.34 3.81
C HIS A 68 -2.95 6.74 4.39
N PRO A 69 -3.03 6.58 5.70
CA PRO A 69 -4.30 6.23 6.32
C PRO A 69 -5.22 7.43 6.24
N ILE A 70 -6.46 7.22 5.80
CA ILE A 70 -7.36 8.34 5.61
C ILE A 70 -8.58 8.30 6.50
N VAL A 71 -9.19 7.14 6.66
CA VAL A 71 -10.40 7.08 7.46
C VAL A 71 -10.55 5.67 8.02
N HIS A 72 -11.18 5.59 9.18
CA HIS A 72 -11.44 4.31 9.82
C HIS A 72 -12.95 4.15 9.92
N LEU A 73 -13.52 3.30 9.10
CA LEU A 73 -14.96 3.11 9.05
C LEU A 73 -15.34 1.69 9.36
N GLU A 74 -16.30 1.52 10.27
CA GLU A 74 -16.85 0.20 10.54
C GLU A 74 -15.81 -0.85 10.81
N GLY A 75 -14.77 -0.47 11.58
CA GLY A 75 -13.73 -1.38 11.94
C GLY A 75 -12.67 -1.60 10.89
N ALA A 76 -12.74 -0.91 9.77
CA ALA A 76 -11.75 -1.07 8.72
C ALA A 76 -10.97 0.22 8.50
N GLN A 77 -9.66 0.09 8.40
CA GLN A 77 -8.80 1.21 8.11
C GLN A 77 -8.64 1.33 6.60
N TYR A 78 -8.88 2.51 6.08
CA TYR A 78 -8.72 2.79 4.67
C TYR A 78 -7.46 3.58 4.41
N TYR A 79 -6.90 3.40 3.24
CA TYR A 79 -5.65 4.03 2.83
C TYR A 79 -5.77 4.58 1.44
N GLU A 80 -4.88 5.51 1.14
CA GLU A 80 -4.78 6.08 -0.19
C GLU A 80 -3.33 6.10 -0.60
N LEU A 81 -3.03 5.81 -1.86
CA LEU A 81 -1.67 5.87 -2.36
C LEU A 81 -1.22 7.33 -2.42
N HIS A 82 -0.05 7.57 -1.85
CA HIS A 82 0.56 8.87 -1.97
C HIS A 82 0.94 9.06 -3.43
N GLY A 83 0.83 10.20 -3.95
CA GLY A 83 1.19 10.42 -5.33
C GLY A 83 0.04 10.27 -6.29
N ASN A 84 -1.06 9.67 -5.85
CA ASN A 84 -2.23 9.63 -6.70
C ASN A 84 -3.03 10.90 -6.62
N THR A 85 -2.91 11.60 -5.52
CA THR A 85 -3.78 12.72 -5.30
C THR A 85 -3.06 14.02 -5.20
N HIS A 86 -1.77 14.00 -4.89
CA HIS A 86 -1.14 15.23 -4.56
C HIS A 86 -1.13 16.21 -5.69
N HIS A 87 -1.18 15.72 -6.89
CA HIS A 87 -1.04 16.64 -7.97
C HIS A 87 -2.28 17.41 -8.26
N HIS A 88 -3.38 17.04 -7.67
CA HIS A 88 -4.43 17.82 -8.01
C HIS A 88 -4.67 18.88 -7.10
N HIS A 89 -4.21 18.86 -6.06
CA HIS A 89 -4.64 19.79 -5.31
C HIS A 89 -3.90 20.92 -5.29
N VAL A 90 -3.30 20.99 -5.93
CA VAL A 90 -2.75 21.98 -5.84
C VAL A 90 -3.43 22.97 -5.89
N VAL A 91 -3.83 23.15 -5.85
CA VAL A 91 -4.55 24.03 -5.83
C VAL A 91 -4.55 24.65 -5.35
#